data_2a1a78ceb5677405cebec1da551cddc3
#
_entry.id   2a1a78ceb5677405cebec1da551cddc3
#
_cell.length_a   1.000
_cell.length_b   1.000
_cell.length_c   1.000
_cell.angle_alpha   90.00
_cell.angle_beta   90.00
_cell.angle_gamma   90.00
#
_symmetry.space_group_name_H-M   'P 1'
#
loop_
_entity.id
_entity.type
_entity.pdbx_description
1 polymer ?
#
loop_
_entity_poly.entity_id
_entity_poly.type
_entity_poly.pdbx_seq_one_letter_code
_entity_poly.pdbx_strand_id
1 'polypeptide(L)'
;MLRLLVGLACLWLLVDSGFSYDVTNKPVTEDCLDCLCETMSGCNASAICVNGACGIFRITWGYWVEAGKITLPTDTALSDDAFTNCVNQPHCAANTVQNYMFKHGQDCNGDNHIDCLDFGALHKLGNLQCQGELPNIFAKVFYGCLKSKERLAEKKILETQETTSST
;
A
#
# COMPACT_ATOMS: atom_id res chain seq x y z
N MET A 1 55.24 13.18 -13.12
CA MET A 1 54.64 11.98 -12.49
C MET A 1 53.51 12.29 -11.46
N LEU A 2 52.98 13.50 -11.40
CA LEU A 2 51.93 13.89 -10.40
C LEU A 2 50.50 14.03 -10.98
N ARG A 3 50.30 13.75 -12.27
CA ARG A 3 48.98 13.88 -12.94
C ARG A 3 48.22 12.55 -13.14
N LEU A 4 48.78 11.42 -12.75
CA LEU A 4 48.18 10.09 -12.91
C LEU A 4 47.50 9.56 -11.64
N LEU A 5 47.66 10.21 -10.48
CA LEU A 5 47.10 9.75 -9.22
C LEU A 5 45.76 10.39 -8.88
N VAL A 6 45.32 11.43 -9.59
CA VAL A 6 44.02 12.10 -9.34
C VAL A 6 42.85 11.40 -10.06
N GLY A 7 43.16 10.59 -11.10
CA GLY A 7 42.14 9.87 -11.88
C GLY A 7 41.58 8.60 -11.22
N LEU A 8 42.25 8.03 -10.22
CA LEU A 8 41.86 6.78 -9.58
C LEU A 8 41.04 6.97 -8.31
N ALA A 9 41.00 8.19 -7.73
CA ALA A 9 40.24 8.48 -6.53
C ALA A 9 38.76 8.80 -6.79
N CYS A 10 38.37 9.14 -8.02
CA CYS A 10 36.95 9.45 -8.36
C CYS A 10 36.11 8.23 -8.75
N LEU A 11 36.73 7.03 -8.88
CA LEU A 11 36.02 5.82 -9.30
C LEU A 11 35.42 5.01 -8.14
N TRP A 12 35.70 5.40 -6.90
CA TRP A 12 35.25 4.66 -5.69
C TRP A 12 34.02 5.27 -5.00
N LEU A 13 33.41 6.34 -5.56
CA LEU A 13 32.24 7.00 -4.96
C LEU A 13 30.91 6.69 -5.66
N LEU A 14 30.87 5.70 -6.54
CA LEU A 14 29.65 5.30 -7.24
C LEU A 14 29.11 3.91 -6.86
N VAL A 15 29.53 3.38 -5.73
CA VAL A 15 28.98 2.12 -5.23
C VAL A 15 28.31 2.40 -3.91
N ASP A 16 27.03 2.22 -3.91
CA ASP A 16 26.03 2.05 -2.86
C ASP A 16 24.93 3.13 -2.83
N SER A 17 24.30 3.34 -3.98
CA SER A 17 22.88 3.67 -3.94
C SER A 17 22.10 2.35 -4.04
N GLY A 18 22.14 1.57 -2.98
CA GLY A 18 21.13 0.54 -2.74
C GLY A 18 19.78 1.25 -2.80
N PHE A 19 19.08 1.11 -3.91
CA PHE A 19 17.73 1.63 -4.10
C PHE A 19 16.81 0.81 -3.19
N SER A 20 16.87 1.12 -1.89
CA SER A 20 15.83 0.71 -0.97
C SER A 20 14.61 1.52 -1.39
N TYR A 21 13.70 0.90 -2.13
CA TYR A 21 12.43 1.52 -2.49
C TYR A 21 11.58 1.64 -1.22
N ASP A 22 11.94 2.61 -0.39
CA ASP A 22 11.07 3.07 0.68
C ASP A 22 10.11 4.09 0.05
N VAL A 23 8.84 3.74 0.03
CA VAL A 23 7.77 4.65 -0.41
C VAL A 23 7.73 5.80 0.59
N THR A 24 8.37 6.91 0.23
CA THR A 24 8.45 8.10 1.07
C THR A 24 7.09 8.80 1.24
N ASN A 25 6.16 8.55 0.32
CA ASN A 25 4.78 9.03 0.39
C ASN A 25 3.82 7.85 0.63
N LYS A 26 3.28 7.78 1.85
CA LYS A 26 2.30 6.76 2.26
C LYS A 26 0.93 7.43 2.46
N PRO A 27 0.15 7.62 1.38
CA PRO A 27 -1.15 8.29 1.49
C PRO A 27 -2.17 7.46 2.27
N VAL A 28 -2.00 6.13 2.30
CA VAL A 28 -2.93 5.22 2.96
C VAL A 28 -2.48 4.96 4.40
N THR A 29 -3.33 5.25 5.37
CA THR A 29 -3.02 4.97 6.78
C THR A 29 -2.98 3.46 7.06
N GLU A 30 -2.30 3.04 8.13
CA GLU A 30 -2.25 1.63 8.54
C GLU A 30 -3.66 1.07 8.80
N ASP A 31 -4.52 1.83 9.48
CA ASP A 31 -5.92 1.43 9.71
C ASP A 31 -6.70 1.23 8.41
N CYS A 32 -6.43 2.04 7.40
CA CYS A 32 -7.01 1.89 6.08
C CYS A 32 -6.49 0.63 5.36
N LEU A 33 -5.17 0.38 5.41
CA LEU A 33 -4.58 -0.86 4.87
C LEU A 33 -5.15 -2.10 5.54
N ASP A 34 -5.32 -2.08 6.88
CA ASP A 34 -5.94 -3.16 7.62
C ASP A 34 -7.36 -3.43 7.12
N CYS A 35 -8.17 -2.37 6.93
CA CYS A 35 -9.54 -2.53 6.44
C CYS A 35 -9.61 -3.00 4.99
N LEU A 36 -8.69 -2.58 4.12
CA LEU A 36 -8.56 -3.11 2.76
C LEU A 36 -8.21 -4.60 2.78
N CYS A 37 -7.20 -4.97 3.55
CA CYS A 37 -6.75 -6.35 3.69
C CYS A 37 -7.87 -7.25 4.23
N GLU A 38 -8.54 -6.83 5.32
CA GLU A 38 -9.68 -7.56 5.90
C GLU A 38 -10.79 -7.78 4.88
N THR A 39 -11.15 -6.73 4.16
CA THR A 39 -12.24 -6.77 3.17
C THR A 39 -11.90 -7.64 1.96
N MET A 40 -10.65 -7.61 1.50
CA MET A 40 -10.23 -8.34 0.29
C MET A 40 -10.01 -9.84 0.54
N SER A 41 -9.48 -10.22 1.71
CA SER A 41 -9.06 -11.60 1.95
C SER A 41 -9.19 -12.07 3.40
N GLY A 42 -9.68 -11.22 4.33
CA GLY A 42 -9.57 -11.46 5.76
C GLY A 42 -8.11 -11.42 6.23
N CYS A 43 -7.26 -10.67 5.57
CA CYS A 43 -5.80 -10.61 5.80
C CYS A 43 -5.11 -11.99 5.75
N ASN A 44 -5.67 -12.93 4.99
CA ASN A 44 -5.16 -14.29 4.91
C ASN A 44 -3.95 -14.39 3.97
N ALA A 45 -2.77 -14.39 4.56
CA ALA A 45 -1.49 -14.48 3.83
C ALA A 45 -1.25 -15.86 3.19
N SER A 46 -1.98 -16.92 3.59
CA SER A 46 -1.84 -18.25 2.98
C SER A 46 -2.59 -18.39 1.65
N ALA A 47 -3.49 -17.47 1.32
CA ALA A 47 -4.22 -17.47 0.06
C ALA A 47 -3.42 -16.75 -1.03
N ILE A 48 -2.58 -17.47 -1.74
CA ILE A 48 -1.58 -16.94 -2.68
C ILE A 48 -2.25 -16.18 -3.84
N CYS A 49 -2.90 -16.87 -4.78
CA CYS A 49 -3.60 -16.24 -5.91
C CYS A 49 -4.95 -16.91 -6.15
N VAL A 50 -5.99 -16.10 -6.40
CA VAL A 50 -7.32 -16.55 -6.78
C VAL A 50 -7.79 -15.73 -7.98
N ASN A 51 -8.06 -16.38 -9.11
CA ASN A 51 -8.50 -15.73 -10.35
C ASN A 51 -7.57 -14.57 -10.80
N GLY A 52 -6.25 -14.73 -10.67
CA GLY A 52 -5.26 -13.74 -11.07
C GLY A 52 -5.08 -12.56 -10.10
N ALA A 53 -5.79 -12.55 -8.97
CA ALA A 53 -5.62 -11.58 -7.89
C ALA A 53 -4.87 -12.24 -6.72
N CYS A 54 -3.75 -11.66 -6.29
CA CYS A 54 -2.77 -12.30 -5.43
C CYS A 54 -2.58 -11.56 -4.09
N GLY A 55 -2.16 -12.31 -3.09
CA GLY A 55 -1.82 -11.79 -1.76
C GLY A 55 -3.01 -11.29 -0.95
N ILE A 56 -2.69 -10.70 0.20
CA ILE A 56 -3.70 -10.24 1.17
C ILE A 56 -4.59 -9.12 0.63
N PHE A 57 -4.08 -8.30 -0.27
CA PHE A 57 -4.84 -7.21 -0.91
C PHE A 57 -5.48 -7.60 -2.24
N ARG A 58 -5.35 -8.86 -2.70
CA ARG A 58 -5.88 -9.32 -3.98
C ARG A 58 -5.45 -8.44 -5.16
N ILE A 59 -4.15 -8.14 -5.23
CA ILE A 59 -3.56 -7.33 -6.27
C ILE A 59 -3.52 -8.10 -7.59
N THR A 60 -3.98 -7.47 -8.67
CA THR A 60 -3.85 -8.01 -10.02
C THR A 60 -2.53 -7.57 -10.66
N TRP A 61 -2.10 -8.27 -11.72
CA TRP A 61 -0.90 -7.89 -12.47
C TRP A 61 -0.99 -6.46 -13.03
N GLY A 62 -2.14 -6.05 -13.56
CA GLY A 62 -2.36 -4.70 -14.05
C GLY A 62 -2.20 -3.63 -12.98
N TYR A 63 -2.79 -3.85 -11.81
CA TYR A 63 -2.64 -2.98 -10.65
C TYR A 63 -1.17 -2.83 -10.25
N TRP A 64 -0.42 -3.95 -10.16
CA TRP A 64 1.00 -3.93 -9.83
C TRP A 64 1.84 -3.18 -10.87
N VAL A 65 1.53 -3.33 -12.17
CA VAL A 65 2.19 -2.58 -13.24
C VAL A 65 1.95 -1.09 -13.09
N GLU A 66 0.70 -0.68 -12.86
CA GLU A 66 0.35 0.73 -12.65
C GLU A 66 0.96 1.31 -11.38
N ALA A 67 1.13 0.50 -10.34
CA ALA A 67 1.84 0.87 -9.12
C ALA A 67 3.37 1.01 -9.31
N GLY A 68 3.92 0.72 -10.49
CA GLY A 68 5.34 0.88 -10.80
C GLY A 68 6.18 -0.39 -10.66
N LYS A 69 5.55 -1.57 -10.61
CA LYS A 69 6.22 -2.89 -10.57
C LYS A 69 7.21 -3.02 -9.42
N ILE A 70 6.77 -2.74 -8.20
CA ILE A 70 7.59 -2.93 -6.99
C ILE A 70 8.01 -4.39 -6.86
N THR A 71 9.27 -4.62 -6.53
CA THR A 71 9.86 -5.95 -6.39
C THR A 71 10.49 -6.14 -5.01
N LEU A 72 10.72 -7.39 -4.65
CA LEU A 72 11.61 -7.71 -3.54
C LEU A 72 13.07 -7.38 -3.94
N PRO A 73 13.96 -7.14 -2.96
CA PRO A 73 15.38 -6.86 -3.25
C PRO A 73 16.10 -7.96 -4.04
N THR A 74 15.57 -9.18 -3.99
CA THR A 74 16.11 -10.35 -4.73
C THR A 74 15.63 -10.43 -6.17
N ASP A 75 14.63 -9.63 -6.54
CA ASP A 75 13.99 -9.67 -7.85
C ASP A 75 14.26 -8.40 -8.65
N THR A 76 14.03 -8.51 -9.95
CA THR A 76 13.92 -7.36 -10.85
C THR A 76 12.51 -7.32 -11.46
N ALA A 77 12.08 -6.16 -11.96
CA ALA A 77 10.79 -6.03 -12.63
C ALA A 77 10.63 -6.89 -13.90
N LEU A 78 11.72 -7.51 -14.35
CA LEU A 78 11.78 -8.42 -15.52
C LEU A 78 11.81 -9.90 -15.11
N SER A 79 11.93 -10.22 -13.82
CA SER A 79 11.88 -11.59 -13.33
C SER A 79 10.46 -12.17 -13.49
N ASP A 80 10.34 -13.40 -13.96
CA ASP A 80 9.05 -14.04 -14.27
C ASP A 80 8.10 -14.07 -13.06
N ASP A 81 8.64 -14.29 -11.86
CA ASP A 81 7.87 -14.37 -10.62
C ASP A 81 7.84 -13.07 -9.80
N ALA A 82 8.41 -11.95 -10.32
CA ALA A 82 8.53 -10.69 -9.57
C ALA A 82 7.19 -10.18 -9.04
N PHE A 83 6.13 -10.29 -9.83
CA PHE A 83 4.77 -9.94 -9.43
C PHE A 83 4.31 -10.79 -8.24
N THR A 84 4.31 -12.10 -8.40
CA THR A 84 3.77 -13.02 -7.36
C THR A 84 4.62 -13.02 -6.10
N ASN A 85 5.94 -12.89 -6.23
CA ASN A 85 6.84 -12.77 -5.09
C ASN A 85 6.55 -11.53 -4.26
N CYS A 86 6.38 -10.36 -4.92
CA CYS A 86 6.05 -9.12 -4.23
C CYS A 86 4.66 -9.16 -3.59
N VAL A 87 3.61 -9.43 -4.38
CA VAL A 87 2.22 -9.23 -3.88
C VAL A 87 1.76 -10.31 -2.90
N ASN A 88 2.46 -11.45 -2.82
CA ASN A 88 2.24 -12.45 -1.78
C ASN A 88 3.03 -12.18 -0.49
N GLN A 89 3.99 -11.24 -0.51
CA GLN A 89 4.70 -10.79 0.67
C GLN A 89 4.00 -9.54 1.22
N PRO A 90 3.46 -9.57 2.47
CA PRO A 90 2.57 -8.51 2.98
C PRO A 90 3.13 -7.09 2.89
N HIS A 91 4.40 -6.90 3.22
CA HIS A 91 5.04 -5.58 3.18
C HIS A 91 5.20 -5.05 1.75
N CYS A 92 5.63 -5.90 0.80
CA CYS A 92 5.75 -5.52 -0.61
C CYS A 92 4.37 -5.25 -1.23
N ALA A 93 3.36 -6.03 -0.86
CA ALA A 93 1.98 -5.82 -1.25
C ALA A 93 1.43 -4.48 -0.73
N ALA A 94 1.68 -4.15 0.55
CA ALA A 94 1.28 -2.86 1.12
C ALA A 94 1.96 -1.68 0.41
N ASN A 95 3.27 -1.77 0.11
CA ASN A 95 3.97 -0.75 -0.66
C ASN A 95 3.41 -0.61 -2.09
N THR A 96 2.96 -1.71 -2.70
CA THR A 96 2.28 -1.68 -4.00
C THR A 96 0.96 -0.91 -3.90
N VAL A 97 0.17 -1.13 -2.85
CA VAL A 97 -1.06 -0.36 -2.60
C VAL A 97 -0.74 1.11 -2.38
N GLN A 98 0.25 1.45 -1.54
CA GLN A 98 0.67 2.83 -1.29
C GLN A 98 1.04 3.56 -2.58
N ASN A 99 1.85 2.93 -3.44
CA ASN A 99 2.27 3.53 -4.70
C ASN A 99 1.12 3.73 -5.68
N TYR A 100 0.22 2.75 -5.76
CA TYR A 100 -0.96 2.86 -6.59
C TYR A 100 -1.83 4.05 -6.15
N MET A 101 -2.08 4.17 -4.84
CA MET A 101 -2.88 5.25 -4.28
C MET A 101 -2.19 6.61 -4.39
N PHE A 102 -0.87 6.67 -4.23
CA PHE A 102 -0.11 7.90 -4.48
C PHE A 102 -0.25 8.40 -5.93
N LYS A 103 -0.24 7.48 -6.89
CA LYS A 103 -0.32 7.79 -8.31
C LYS A 103 -1.73 8.10 -8.80
N HIS A 104 -2.73 7.42 -8.27
CA HIS A 104 -4.10 7.46 -8.77
C HIS A 104 -5.12 8.04 -7.79
N GLY A 105 -4.67 8.48 -6.59
CA GLY A 105 -5.56 9.05 -5.58
C GLY A 105 -6.41 10.17 -6.12
N GLN A 106 -7.72 10.04 -5.99
CA GLN A 106 -8.72 10.99 -6.45
C GLN A 106 -9.97 10.89 -5.56
N ASP A 107 -10.75 11.95 -5.53
CA ASP A 107 -12.04 11.99 -4.86
C ASP A 107 -13.05 11.16 -5.67
N CYS A 108 -13.36 9.98 -5.17
CA CYS A 108 -14.26 9.03 -5.81
C CYS A 108 -15.71 9.18 -5.36
N ASN A 109 -15.92 9.70 -4.14
CA ASN A 109 -17.25 9.85 -3.53
C ASN A 109 -17.82 11.28 -3.67
N GLY A 110 -17.02 12.26 -4.10
CA GLY A 110 -17.44 13.63 -4.36
C GLY A 110 -17.56 14.51 -3.11
N ASP A 111 -16.88 14.16 -2.01
CA ASP A 111 -16.93 14.92 -0.75
C ASP A 111 -15.82 15.98 -0.63
N ASN A 112 -14.98 16.15 -1.65
CA ASN A 112 -13.82 17.05 -1.76
C ASN A 112 -12.65 16.70 -0.82
N HIS A 113 -12.61 15.49 -0.29
CA HIS A 113 -11.47 14.93 0.43
C HIS A 113 -10.97 13.68 -0.29
N ILE A 114 -9.69 13.37 -0.15
CA ILE A 114 -9.14 12.10 -0.64
C ILE A 114 -8.72 11.33 0.60
N ASP A 115 -9.49 10.32 0.95
CA ASP A 115 -9.30 9.55 2.17
C ASP A 115 -9.48 8.04 1.97
N CYS A 116 -9.66 7.31 3.07
CA CYS A 116 -9.77 5.87 3.01
C CYS A 116 -11.03 5.38 2.27
N LEU A 117 -12.11 6.17 2.22
CA LEU A 117 -13.31 5.79 1.47
C LEU A 117 -13.01 5.75 -0.03
N ASP A 118 -12.25 6.74 -0.52
CA ASP A 118 -11.80 6.78 -1.92
C ASP A 118 -10.81 5.68 -2.23
N PHE A 119 -9.85 5.44 -1.32
CA PHE A 119 -8.87 4.36 -1.51
C PHE A 119 -9.54 2.98 -1.55
N GLY A 120 -10.62 2.77 -0.79
CA GLY A 120 -11.43 1.56 -0.89
C GLY A 120 -12.09 1.41 -2.26
N ALA A 121 -12.67 2.48 -2.77
CA ALA A 121 -13.30 2.51 -4.10
C ALA A 121 -12.26 2.31 -5.22
N LEU A 122 -11.15 3.05 -5.17
CA LEU A 122 -10.02 2.91 -6.09
C LEU A 122 -9.46 1.49 -6.11
N HIS A 123 -9.27 0.89 -4.94
CA HIS A 123 -8.74 -0.47 -4.82
C HIS A 123 -9.68 -1.51 -5.43
N LYS A 124 -10.98 -1.35 -5.20
CA LYS A 124 -11.99 -2.31 -5.65
C LYS A 124 -12.39 -2.16 -7.11
N LEU A 125 -12.54 -0.93 -7.59
CA LEU A 125 -13.10 -0.61 -8.91
C LEU A 125 -12.04 -0.15 -9.93
N GLY A 126 -10.86 0.25 -9.44
CA GLY A 126 -9.79 0.84 -10.26
C GLY A 126 -9.99 2.34 -10.51
N ASN A 127 -8.95 2.98 -11.04
CA ASN A 127 -8.85 4.44 -11.19
C ASN A 127 -9.88 5.05 -12.16
N LEU A 128 -10.32 4.29 -13.15
CA LEU A 128 -11.29 4.78 -14.16
C LEU A 128 -12.75 4.64 -13.71
N GLN A 129 -13.03 3.83 -12.71
CA GLN A 129 -14.40 3.48 -12.30
C GLN A 129 -14.66 3.69 -10.80
N CYS A 130 -13.76 4.36 -10.08
CA CYS A 130 -13.86 4.48 -8.63
C CYS A 130 -15.11 5.24 -8.15
N GLN A 131 -15.73 6.05 -9.00
CA GLN A 131 -17.01 6.71 -8.71
C GLN A 131 -18.24 5.78 -8.85
N GLY A 132 -18.02 4.53 -9.27
CA GLY A 132 -19.06 3.54 -9.40
C GLY A 132 -19.55 3.00 -8.07
N GLU A 133 -20.63 2.23 -8.10
CA GLU A 133 -21.18 1.59 -6.93
C GLU A 133 -20.33 0.41 -6.45
N LEU A 134 -19.94 0.42 -5.19
CA LEU A 134 -19.20 -0.68 -4.57
C LEU A 134 -20.10 -1.91 -4.41
N PRO A 135 -19.58 -3.13 -4.66
CA PRO A 135 -20.33 -4.35 -4.37
C PRO A 135 -20.77 -4.40 -2.90
N ASN A 136 -22.03 -4.72 -2.66
CA ASN A 136 -22.66 -4.69 -1.34
C ASN A 136 -21.86 -5.40 -0.24
N ILE A 137 -21.32 -6.57 -0.54
CA ILE A 137 -20.53 -7.34 0.44
C ILE A 137 -19.23 -6.60 0.78
N PHE A 138 -18.53 -6.06 -0.24
CA PHE A 138 -17.33 -5.26 -0.03
C PHE A 138 -17.63 -4.02 0.82
N ALA A 139 -18.61 -3.22 0.42
CA ALA A 139 -19.00 -2.00 1.12
C ALA A 139 -19.35 -2.28 2.60
N LYS A 140 -20.13 -3.33 2.87
CA LYS A 140 -20.53 -3.70 4.25
C LYS A 140 -19.33 -4.03 5.13
N VAL A 141 -18.39 -4.83 4.65
CA VAL A 141 -17.21 -5.25 5.42
C VAL A 141 -16.27 -4.06 5.60
N PHE A 142 -15.99 -3.33 4.52
CA PHE A 142 -15.06 -2.21 4.51
C PHE A 142 -15.51 -1.07 5.46
N TYR A 143 -16.74 -0.60 5.31
CA TYR A 143 -17.28 0.46 6.18
C TYR A 143 -17.45 -0.01 7.63
N GLY A 144 -17.76 -1.27 7.84
CA GLY A 144 -17.83 -1.87 9.17
C GLY A 144 -16.47 -1.86 9.88
N CYS A 145 -15.40 -2.19 9.14
CA CYS A 145 -14.03 -2.12 9.64
C CYS A 145 -13.64 -0.68 10.00
N LEU A 146 -13.83 0.28 9.10
CA LEU A 146 -13.50 1.69 9.34
C LEU A 146 -14.19 2.23 10.58
N LYS A 147 -15.49 2.01 10.71
CA LYS A 147 -16.26 2.40 11.91
C LYS A 147 -15.73 1.75 13.19
N SER A 148 -15.21 0.53 13.11
CA SER A 148 -14.59 -0.14 14.26
C SER A 148 -13.27 0.53 14.65
N LYS A 149 -12.44 0.91 13.67
CA LYS A 149 -11.17 1.62 13.90
C LYS A 149 -11.41 3.00 14.54
N GLU A 150 -12.37 3.75 14.04
CA GLU A 150 -12.77 5.06 14.63
C GLU A 150 -13.15 4.93 16.11
N ARG A 151 -14.03 3.98 16.45
CA ARG A 151 -14.43 3.74 17.85
C ARG A 151 -13.27 3.35 18.75
N LEU A 152 -12.32 2.58 18.24
CA LEU A 152 -11.13 2.21 19.01
C LEU A 152 -10.20 3.41 19.24
N ALA A 153 -10.06 4.30 18.25
CA ALA A 153 -9.28 5.52 18.37
C ALA A 153 -9.90 6.48 19.42
N GLU A 154 -11.23 6.69 19.36
CA GLU A 154 -11.96 7.49 20.35
C GLU A 154 -11.79 6.96 21.77
N LYS A 155 -11.91 5.65 21.96
CA LYS A 155 -11.74 5.00 23.26
C LYS A 155 -10.33 5.24 23.83
N LYS A 156 -9.29 5.10 23.00
CA LYS A 156 -7.89 5.35 23.41
C LYS A 156 -7.68 6.80 23.86
N ILE A 157 -8.28 7.76 23.17
CA ILE A 157 -8.19 9.18 23.52
C ILE A 157 -8.79 9.43 24.91
N LEU A 158 -9.99 8.88 25.18
CA LEU A 158 -10.66 9.02 26.47
C LEU A 158 -9.84 8.42 27.62
N GLU A 159 -9.32 7.21 27.45
CA GLU A 159 -8.47 6.53 28.44
C GLU A 159 -7.19 7.35 28.75
N THR A 160 -6.60 7.97 27.71
CA THR A 160 -5.40 8.82 27.91
C THR A 160 -5.72 10.09 28.69
N GLN A 161 -6.88 10.70 28.47
CA GLN A 161 -7.32 11.91 29.19
C GLN A 161 -7.62 11.63 30.67
N GLU A 162 -8.20 10.48 30.98
CA GLU A 162 -8.47 10.07 32.37
C GLU A 162 -7.16 9.85 33.16
N THR A 163 -6.15 9.26 32.54
CA THR A 163 -4.85 9.03 33.19
C THR A 163 -4.07 10.32 33.46
N THR A 164 -4.20 11.32 32.59
CA THR A 164 -3.52 12.63 32.75
C THR A 164 -4.22 13.55 33.74
N SER A 165 -5.51 13.37 34.01
CA SER A 165 -6.28 14.18 34.98
C SER A 165 -6.15 13.68 36.43
N SER A 166 -5.57 12.50 36.65
CA SER A 166 -5.39 11.87 37.99
C SER A 166 -4.00 12.07 38.60
N THR A 167 -3.12 12.82 37.92
CA THR A 167 -1.77 13.21 38.41
C THR A 167 -1.74 14.67 38.74
#